data_adbc36643e305ef25a114be3628f466b
#
_entry.id   adbc36643e305ef25a114be3628f466b
#
_cell.length_a   1.000
_cell.length_b   1.000
_cell.length_c   1.000
_cell.angle_alpha   90.00
_cell.angle_beta   90.00
_cell.angle_gamma   90.00
#
_symmetry.space_group_name_H-M   'P 1'
#
loop_
_entity.id
_entity.type
_entity.pdbx_description
1 polymer ?
#
loop_
_entity_poly.entity_id
_entity_poly.type
_entity_poly.pdbx_seq_one_letter_code
_entity_poly.pdbx_strand_id
1 'polypeptide(L)'
;MINNIISLLKKYYLIIIAFLFFILFSFIIYNFVTLFNKNDYERINYKKYNNLMIINEPSDELIYAGDHLLSDSYVVICISCKRNMDTLNFANIIKYTGDDYVLLYMDEYKDDERVLYDEEELTDYLKPIINEKNWKSIVTYNKDGQYGDMNNKQISNIVANLVEDKSKLYYFGNYYSKNEIRNHYDELVPIKNKNKKLYLLGLYNKEYLFDAYSQILDYESFISYEEWGE
;
A
#
# COMPACT_ATOMS: atom_id res chain seq x y z
N MET A 1 49.79 34.51 -18.37
CA MET A 1 49.27 34.13 -17.03
C MET A 1 47.79 33.84 -17.07
N ILE A 2 46.95 34.72 -17.59
CA ILE A 2 45.48 34.55 -17.67
C ILE A 2 45.08 33.32 -18.49
N ASN A 3 45.70 33.06 -19.63
CA ASN A 3 45.39 31.89 -20.47
C ASN A 3 45.71 30.56 -19.81
N ASN A 4 46.72 30.50 -18.95
CA ASN A 4 47.02 29.30 -18.17
C ASN A 4 45.99 29.05 -17.06
N ILE A 5 45.45 30.10 -16.45
CA ILE A 5 44.39 30.01 -15.44
C ILE A 5 43.10 29.53 -16.12
N ILE A 6 42.74 30.05 -17.27
CA ILE A 6 41.53 29.63 -18.02
C ILE A 6 41.67 28.17 -18.50
N SER A 7 42.84 27.74 -18.94
CA SER A 7 43.11 26.34 -19.31
C SER A 7 42.99 25.40 -18.09
N LEU A 8 43.53 25.82 -16.95
CA LEU A 8 43.40 25.07 -15.67
C LEU A 8 41.95 24.97 -15.23
N LEU A 9 41.21 26.08 -15.26
CA LEU A 9 39.77 26.08 -14.90
C LEU A 9 38.94 25.18 -15.81
N LYS A 10 39.20 25.18 -17.12
CA LYS A 10 38.55 24.26 -18.07
C LYS A 10 38.86 22.79 -17.77
N LYS A 11 40.11 22.49 -17.39
CA LYS A 11 40.50 21.12 -17.03
C LYS A 11 39.81 20.63 -15.75
N TYR A 12 39.71 21.48 -14.73
CA TYR A 12 39.06 21.12 -13.47
C TYR A 12 37.52 21.20 -13.53
N TYR A 13 36.95 22.01 -14.44
CA TYR A 13 35.51 22.13 -14.61
C TYR A 13 34.82 20.78 -14.91
N LEU A 14 35.39 19.97 -15.79
CA LEU A 14 34.86 18.62 -16.07
C LEU A 14 34.98 17.70 -14.88
N ILE A 15 36.04 17.80 -14.09
CA ILE A 15 36.25 17.02 -12.87
C ILE A 15 35.22 17.44 -11.81
N ILE A 16 34.99 18.74 -11.65
CA ILE A 16 33.99 19.27 -10.70
C ILE A 16 32.57 18.81 -11.10
N ILE A 17 32.20 18.88 -12.39
CA ILE A 17 30.91 18.40 -12.86
C ILE A 17 30.76 16.90 -12.63
N ALA A 18 31.77 16.10 -12.95
CA ALA A 18 31.72 14.66 -12.71
C ALA A 18 31.58 14.34 -11.22
N PHE A 19 32.24 15.10 -10.35
CA PHE A 19 32.14 14.94 -8.90
C PHE A 19 30.75 15.33 -8.37
N LEU A 20 30.17 16.43 -8.85
CA LEU A 20 28.81 16.85 -8.50
C LEU A 20 27.78 15.84 -8.98
N PHE A 21 27.97 15.30 -10.20
CA PHE A 21 27.11 14.24 -10.73
C PHE A 21 27.19 12.97 -9.89
N PHE A 22 28.39 12.60 -9.46
CA PHE A 22 28.60 11.43 -8.58
C PHE A 22 27.93 11.63 -7.21
N ILE A 23 28.02 12.83 -6.61
CA ILE A 23 27.32 13.13 -5.34
C ILE A 23 25.80 13.04 -5.52
N LEU A 24 25.27 13.64 -6.60
CA LEU A 24 23.84 13.60 -6.89
C LEU A 24 23.36 12.15 -7.11
N PHE A 25 24.10 11.37 -7.87
CA PHE A 25 23.81 9.97 -8.14
C PHE A 25 23.86 9.12 -6.86
N SER A 26 24.88 9.33 -6.02
CA SER A 26 25.01 8.67 -4.72
C SER A 26 23.86 9.03 -3.79
N PHE A 27 23.41 10.29 -3.80
CA PHE A 27 22.25 10.74 -3.03
C PHE A 27 20.96 10.09 -3.50
N ILE A 28 20.77 9.97 -4.83
CA ILE A 28 19.61 9.27 -5.41
C ILE A 28 19.63 7.79 -5.01
N ILE A 29 20.78 7.11 -5.13
CA ILE A 29 20.91 5.71 -4.72
C ILE A 29 20.63 5.55 -3.22
N TYR A 30 21.20 6.42 -2.38
CA TYR A 30 20.97 6.38 -0.94
C TYR A 30 19.49 6.49 -0.60
N ASN A 31 18.78 7.47 -1.17
CA ASN A 31 17.34 7.61 -0.95
C ASN A 31 16.54 6.42 -1.49
N PHE A 32 16.94 5.87 -2.63
CA PHE A 32 16.33 4.68 -3.19
C PHE A 32 16.50 3.45 -2.27
N VAL A 33 17.72 3.24 -1.77
CA VAL A 33 18.02 2.11 -0.86
C VAL A 33 17.30 2.28 0.49
N THR A 34 17.26 3.50 1.04
CA THR A 34 16.58 3.75 2.32
C THR A 34 15.06 3.57 2.21
N LEU A 35 14.46 3.89 1.06
CA LEU A 35 13.02 3.67 0.82
C LEU A 35 12.64 2.18 0.90
N PHE A 36 13.57 1.30 0.55
CA PHE A 36 13.36 -0.16 0.54
C PHE A 36 13.95 -0.86 1.77
N ASN A 37 14.17 -0.16 2.86
CA ASN A 37 14.68 -0.78 4.08
C ASN A 37 13.54 -1.49 4.84
N LYS A 38 13.69 -2.78 5.06
CA LYS A 38 12.70 -3.69 5.65
C LYS A 38 12.25 -3.30 7.08
N ASN A 39 12.97 -2.40 7.76
CA ASN A 39 12.73 -2.04 9.16
C ASN A 39 12.08 -0.66 9.33
N ASP A 40 11.40 -0.12 8.32
CA ASP A 40 10.82 1.23 8.40
C ASP A 40 9.64 1.35 9.39
N TYR A 41 9.05 0.23 9.84
CA TYR A 41 7.96 0.25 10.83
C TYR A 41 8.36 0.87 12.17
N GLU A 42 9.64 0.81 12.58
CA GLU A 42 10.14 1.44 13.81
C GLU A 42 10.17 2.98 13.76
N ARG A 43 10.09 3.57 12.57
CA ARG A 43 10.16 5.02 12.36
C ARG A 43 8.81 5.71 12.39
N ILE A 44 7.72 4.95 12.39
CA ILE A 44 6.37 5.47 12.31
C ILE A 44 5.90 5.96 13.68
N ASN A 45 5.40 7.17 13.74
CA ASN A 45 4.69 7.64 14.91
C ASN A 45 3.22 7.18 14.86
N TYR A 46 2.96 5.95 15.26
CA TYR A 46 1.64 5.33 15.22
C TYR A 46 0.55 6.12 15.97
N LYS A 47 0.93 6.91 16.99
CA LYS A 47 -0.02 7.74 17.75
C LYS A 47 -0.70 8.83 16.92
N LYS A 48 -0.11 9.19 15.80
CA LYS A 48 -0.64 10.21 14.87
C LYS A 48 -1.85 9.69 14.07
N TYR A 49 -1.96 8.38 13.89
CA TYR A 49 -2.94 7.76 12.99
C TYR A 49 -4.01 7.02 13.77
N ASN A 50 -5.26 7.05 13.30
CA ASN A 50 -6.38 6.41 13.98
C ASN A 50 -6.56 4.95 13.55
N ASN A 51 -6.32 4.66 12.29
CA ASN A 51 -6.69 3.41 11.67
C ASN A 51 -5.45 2.69 11.09
N LEU A 52 -5.57 1.37 11.00
CA LEU A 52 -4.60 0.49 10.34
C LEU A 52 -5.26 -0.16 9.13
N MET A 53 -4.58 -0.15 7.99
CA MET A 53 -5.01 -0.86 6.79
C MET A 53 -3.92 -1.85 6.38
N ILE A 54 -4.31 -3.08 6.06
CA ILE A 54 -3.39 -4.14 5.66
C ILE A 54 -3.80 -4.65 4.30
N ILE A 55 -2.90 -4.49 3.32
CA ILE A 55 -3.11 -4.85 1.93
C ILE A 55 -2.00 -5.75 1.41
N ASN A 56 -2.30 -6.46 0.33
CA ASN A 56 -1.37 -7.34 -0.35
C ASN A 56 -0.42 -6.58 -1.26
N GLU A 57 -0.96 -5.88 -2.25
CA GLU A 57 -0.19 -5.25 -3.33
C GLU A 57 -0.42 -3.74 -3.42
N PRO A 58 0.58 -2.98 -3.94
CA PRO A 58 0.39 -1.59 -4.32
C PRO A 58 -0.75 -1.42 -5.33
N SER A 59 -1.64 -0.51 -5.10
CA SER A 59 -2.90 -0.13 -5.75
C SER A 59 -4.17 -0.62 -5.05
N ASP A 60 -4.10 -1.68 -4.24
CA ASP A 60 -5.26 -2.22 -3.53
C ASP A 60 -5.87 -1.19 -2.56
N GLU A 61 -5.02 -0.36 -1.93
CA GLU A 61 -5.46 0.73 -1.06
C GLU A 61 -6.39 1.72 -1.77
N LEU A 62 -6.13 1.98 -3.05
CA LEU A 62 -6.96 2.87 -3.84
C LEU A 62 -8.16 2.16 -4.45
N ILE A 63 -8.02 0.90 -4.85
CA ILE A 63 -9.11 0.12 -5.43
C ILE A 63 -10.24 -0.05 -4.40
N TYR A 64 -9.89 -0.46 -3.17
CA TYR A 64 -10.87 -0.85 -2.16
C TYR A 64 -11.17 0.24 -1.11
N ALA A 65 -10.28 1.23 -0.93
CA ALA A 65 -10.38 2.18 0.17
C ALA A 65 -9.86 3.61 -0.13
N GLY A 66 -9.81 4.02 -1.40
CA GLY A 66 -9.23 5.32 -1.79
C GLY A 66 -9.99 6.53 -1.22
N ASP A 67 -11.31 6.46 -1.09
CA ASP A 67 -12.11 7.52 -0.48
C ASP A 67 -11.91 7.60 1.04
N HIS A 68 -11.73 6.45 1.69
CA HIS A 68 -11.42 6.36 3.12
C HIS A 68 -10.03 6.93 3.43
N LEU A 69 -9.00 6.62 2.63
CA LEU A 69 -7.67 7.22 2.73
C LEU A 69 -7.68 8.74 2.55
N LEU A 70 -8.58 9.26 1.73
CA LEU A 70 -8.73 10.69 1.51
C LEU A 70 -9.53 11.41 2.61
N SER A 71 -10.17 10.67 3.51
CA SER A 71 -11.13 11.18 4.48
C SER A 71 -10.76 10.95 5.94
N ASP A 72 -9.87 10.00 6.23
CA ASP A 72 -9.44 9.64 7.60
C ASP A 72 -7.91 9.44 7.63
N SER A 73 -7.34 9.02 8.74
CA SER A 73 -5.88 8.86 8.93
C SER A 73 -5.50 7.40 9.14
N TYR A 74 -4.57 6.91 8.33
CA TYR A 74 -4.14 5.51 8.31
C TYR A 74 -2.63 5.33 8.45
N VAL A 75 -2.25 4.17 8.98
CA VAL A 75 -1.00 3.50 8.60
C VAL A 75 -1.38 2.36 7.66
N VAL A 76 -0.75 2.31 6.48
CA VAL A 76 -1.02 1.27 5.48
C VAL A 76 0.15 0.30 5.41
N ILE A 77 -0.10 -0.98 5.71
CA ILE A 77 0.88 -2.06 5.53
C ILE A 77 0.66 -2.67 4.17
N CYS A 78 1.68 -2.66 3.31
CA CYS A 78 1.71 -3.35 2.04
C CYS A 78 2.64 -4.55 2.12
N ILE A 79 2.14 -5.75 1.87
CA ILE A 79 2.84 -7.02 2.13
C ILE A 79 3.73 -7.42 0.95
N SER A 80 3.16 -7.55 -0.24
CA SER A 80 3.87 -7.96 -1.47
C SER A 80 4.46 -6.77 -2.20
N CYS A 81 5.41 -6.09 -1.58
CA CYS A 81 6.09 -4.98 -2.21
C CYS A 81 7.33 -5.45 -2.97
N LYS A 82 7.43 -5.10 -4.24
CA LYS A 82 8.64 -5.31 -5.05
C LYS A 82 9.43 -4.01 -5.12
N ARG A 83 10.75 -4.09 -5.31
CA ARG A 83 11.60 -2.91 -5.49
C ARG A 83 11.44 -2.34 -6.90
N ASN A 84 10.28 -1.76 -7.18
CA ASN A 84 9.86 -1.24 -8.48
C ASN A 84 9.10 0.08 -8.38
N MET A 85 8.63 0.59 -9.52
CA MET A 85 7.89 1.86 -9.60
C MET A 85 6.53 1.81 -8.89
N ASP A 86 5.87 0.65 -8.82
CA ASP A 86 4.57 0.53 -8.13
C ASP A 86 4.70 0.81 -6.66
N THR A 87 5.74 0.26 -6.01
CA THR A 87 6.03 0.52 -4.59
C THR A 87 6.41 1.99 -4.35
N LEU A 88 7.14 2.61 -5.28
CA LEU A 88 7.44 4.05 -5.21
C LEU A 88 6.18 4.91 -5.33
N ASN A 89 5.31 4.56 -6.27
CA ASN A 89 4.03 5.24 -6.46
C ASN A 89 3.15 5.09 -5.22
N PHE A 90 3.03 3.87 -4.68
CA PHE A 90 2.34 3.60 -3.41
C PHE A 90 2.85 4.51 -2.28
N ALA A 91 4.15 4.52 -2.02
CA ALA A 91 4.76 5.32 -0.97
C ALA A 91 4.45 6.83 -1.15
N ASN A 92 4.53 7.35 -2.37
CA ASN A 92 4.22 8.74 -2.69
C ASN A 92 2.72 9.05 -2.52
N ILE A 93 1.84 8.14 -2.92
CA ILE A 93 0.40 8.28 -2.79
C ILE A 93 0.00 8.33 -1.32
N ILE A 94 0.48 7.39 -0.51
CA ILE A 94 0.18 7.35 0.92
C ILE A 94 0.68 8.62 1.62
N LYS A 95 1.88 9.11 1.29
CA LYS A 95 2.36 10.40 1.83
C LYS A 95 1.54 11.59 1.35
N TYR A 96 1.05 11.56 0.11
CA TYR A 96 0.19 12.61 -0.43
C TYR A 96 -1.17 12.68 0.27
N THR A 97 -1.73 11.55 0.71
CA THR A 97 -2.98 11.53 1.51
C THR A 97 -2.75 12.02 2.94
N GLY A 98 -1.52 12.12 3.40
CA GLY A 98 -1.15 12.53 4.76
C GLY A 98 -0.98 11.36 5.72
N ASP A 99 -1.01 10.15 5.19
CA ASP A 99 -0.88 8.87 5.86
C ASP A 99 0.59 8.41 5.98
N ASP A 100 0.81 7.26 6.61
CA ASP A 100 2.10 6.60 6.66
C ASP A 100 2.00 5.14 6.23
N TYR A 101 3.13 4.50 5.94
CA TYR A 101 3.14 3.15 5.40
C TYR A 101 4.27 2.30 5.96
N VAL A 102 4.05 0.99 5.93
CA VAL A 102 5.04 -0.07 6.13
C VAL A 102 5.12 -0.91 4.87
N LEU A 103 6.33 -1.17 4.38
CA LEU A 103 6.58 -2.05 3.24
C LEU A 103 7.17 -3.36 3.75
N LEU A 104 6.43 -4.45 3.57
CA LEU A 104 6.93 -5.80 3.84
C LEU A 104 7.30 -6.43 2.50
N TYR A 105 8.55 -6.70 2.26
CA TYR A 105 9.01 -7.34 1.03
C TYR A 105 8.91 -8.87 1.17
N MET A 106 7.67 -9.35 1.40
CA MET A 106 7.42 -10.78 1.56
C MET A 106 7.55 -11.50 0.22
N ASP A 107 8.30 -12.57 0.22
CA ASP A 107 8.39 -13.47 -0.93
C ASP A 107 7.28 -14.53 -0.85
N GLU A 108 6.63 -14.76 -1.97
CA GLU A 108 5.68 -15.85 -2.12
C GLU A 108 6.43 -17.18 -2.33
N TYR A 109 6.01 -18.22 -1.67
CA TYR A 109 6.49 -19.56 -1.94
C TYR A 109 5.39 -20.43 -2.54
N LYS A 110 5.79 -21.45 -3.31
CA LYS A 110 4.86 -22.42 -3.88
C LYS A 110 4.76 -23.64 -2.97
N ASP A 111 3.54 -23.93 -2.56
CA ASP A 111 3.17 -25.16 -1.89
C ASP A 111 2.17 -25.93 -2.77
N ASP A 112 2.64 -26.98 -3.42
CA ASP A 112 1.94 -27.70 -4.49
C ASP A 112 1.53 -26.76 -5.65
N GLU A 113 0.24 -26.47 -5.77
CA GLU A 113 -0.31 -25.56 -6.78
C GLU A 113 -0.63 -24.15 -6.23
N ARG A 114 -0.37 -23.93 -4.93
CA ARG A 114 -0.69 -22.65 -4.27
C ARG A 114 0.56 -21.80 -4.14
N VAL A 115 0.36 -20.49 -4.26
CA VAL A 115 1.37 -19.48 -4.01
C VAL A 115 0.91 -18.69 -2.78
N LEU A 116 1.64 -18.77 -1.68
CA LEU A 116 1.28 -18.22 -0.39
C LEU A 116 2.49 -17.57 0.28
N TYR A 117 2.27 -16.84 1.37
CA TYR A 117 3.32 -16.32 2.26
C TYR A 117 3.64 -17.35 3.34
N ASP A 118 4.87 -17.27 3.88
CA ASP A 118 5.18 -17.93 5.14
C ASP A 118 4.32 -17.34 6.26
N GLU A 119 3.46 -18.16 6.86
CA GLU A 119 2.46 -17.71 7.85
C GLU A 119 3.12 -17.26 9.15
N GLU A 120 4.18 -17.91 9.58
CA GLU A 120 4.92 -17.56 10.79
C GLU A 120 5.63 -16.22 10.58
N GLU A 121 6.35 -16.05 9.47
CA GLU A 121 7.03 -14.81 9.13
C GLU A 121 6.05 -13.64 9.01
N LEU A 122 4.92 -13.82 8.31
CA LEU A 122 3.91 -12.78 8.16
C LEU A 122 3.25 -12.41 9.49
N THR A 123 2.97 -13.40 10.33
CA THR A 123 2.44 -13.20 11.69
C THR A 123 3.41 -12.39 12.55
N ASP A 124 4.69 -12.71 12.50
CA ASP A 124 5.73 -12.01 13.26
C ASP A 124 5.90 -10.55 12.85
N TYR A 125 5.69 -10.23 11.56
CA TYR A 125 5.67 -8.83 11.10
C TYR A 125 4.41 -8.09 11.50
N LEU A 126 3.24 -8.70 11.40
CA LEU A 126 1.96 -8.01 11.62
C LEU A 126 1.64 -7.83 13.10
N LYS A 127 1.94 -8.83 13.93
CA LYS A 127 1.57 -8.85 15.35
C LYS A 127 2.05 -7.63 16.15
N PRO A 128 3.32 -7.19 16.08
CA PRO A 128 3.77 -6.02 16.83
C PRO A 128 3.06 -4.73 16.39
N ILE A 129 2.76 -4.57 15.08
CA ILE A 129 2.10 -3.37 14.56
C ILE A 129 0.61 -3.36 14.95
N ILE A 130 -0.08 -4.49 14.84
CA ILE A 130 -1.49 -4.63 15.25
C ILE A 130 -1.63 -4.29 16.75
N ASN A 131 -0.69 -4.72 17.58
CA ASN A 131 -0.71 -4.54 19.03
C ASN A 131 -0.03 -3.24 19.50
N GLU A 132 0.55 -2.42 18.62
CA GLU A 132 1.27 -1.19 18.98
C GLU A 132 0.39 -0.19 19.75
N LYS A 133 -0.88 -0.15 19.43
CA LYS A 133 -1.84 0.73 20.07
C LYS A 133 -3.27 0.20 19.95
N ASN A 134 -4.18 0.83 20.69
CA ASN A 134 -5.60 0.62 20.53
C ASN A 134 -6.11 1.37 19.26
N TRP A 135 -6.09 0.71 18.12
CA TRP A 135 -6.59 1.24 16.86
C TRP A 135 -8.10 1.51 16.93
N LYS A 136 -8.57 2.55 16.22
CA LYS A 136 -10.01 2.82 16.04
C LYS A 136 -10.63 1.77 15.12
N SER A 137 -9.93 1.46 14.02
CA SER A 137 -10.27 0.37 13.11
C SER A 137 -9.01 -0.29 12.54
N ILE A 138 -9.13 -1.59 12.23
CA ILE A 138 -8.16 -2.37 11.49
C ILE A 138 -8.90 -2.92 10.28
N VAL A 139 -8.42 -2.61 9.07
CA VAL A 139 -9.10 -2.95 7.81
C VAL A 139 -8.23 -3.85 6.97
N THR A 140 -8.80 -4.89 6.39
CA THR A 140 -8.12 -5.81 5.48
C THR A 140 -9.12 -6.46 4.51
N TYR A 141 -8.66 -7.43 3.73
CA TYR A 141 -9.52 -8.20 2.82
C TYR A 141 -10.60 -8.98 3.56
N ASN A 142 -11.71 -9.23 2.88
CA ASN A 142 -12.73 -10.12 3.39
C ASN A 142 -12.28 -11.59 3.36
N LYS A 143 -13.02 -12.47 4.04
CA LYS A 143 -12.70 -13.89 4.17
C LYS A 143 -12.65 -14.65 2.84
N ASP A 144 -13.30 -14.10 1.80
CA ASP A 144 -13.29 -14.67 0.46
C ASP A 144 -12.13 -14.16 -0.41
N GLY A 145 -11.25 -13.28 0.14
CA GLY A 145 -10.11 -12.70 -0.55
C GLY A 145 -10.54 -11.77 -1.70
N GLN A 146 -11.62 -11.04 -1.52
CA GLN A 146 -12.28 -10.18 -2.52
C GLN A 146 -12.86 -11.00 -3.68
N TYR A 147 -12.06 -11.43 -4.61
CA TYR A 147 -12.44 -12.23 -5.79
C TYR A 147 -11.90 -13.67 -5.73
N GLY A 148 -11.59 -14.18 -4.55
CA GLY A 148 -11.09 -15.55 -4.38
C GLY A 148 -9.58 -15.67 -4.31
N ASP A 149 -8.85 -14.55 -4.26
CA ASP A 149 -7.38 -14.54 -4.16
C ASP A 149 -6.90 -15.23 -2.88
N MET A 150 -5.97 -16.17 -3.02
CA MET A 150 -5.51 -17.02 -1.92
C MET A 150 -4.63 -16.26 -0.94
N ASN A 151 -3.80 -15.32 -1.41
CA ASN A 151 -2.97 -14.49 -0.54
C ASN A 151 -3.83 -13.54 0.28
N ASN A 152 -4.85 -12.94 -0.33
CA ASN A 152 -5.81 -12.08 0.36
C ASN A 152 -6.59 -12.86 1.43
N LYS A 153 -6.98 -14.12 1.16
CA LYS A 153 -7.59 -15.00 2.16
C LYS A 153 -6.66 -15.30 3.31
N GLN A 154 -5.40 -15.61 3.02
CA GLN A 154 -4.38 -15.86 4.03
C GLN A 154 -4.18 -14.65 4.92
N ILE A 155 -4.02 -13.46 4.33
CA ILE A 155 -3.88 -12.19 5.05
C ILE A 155 -5.10 -11.95 5.94
N SER A 156 -6.30 -12.09 5.39
CA SER A 156 -7.55 -11.94 6.13
C SER A 156 -7.61 -12.83 7.37
N ASN A 157 -7.25 -14.11 7.22
CA ASN A 157 -7.26 -15.07 8.32
C ASN A 157 -6.22 -14.73 9.40
N ILE A 158 -4.99 -14.39 9.01
CA ILE A 158 -3.93 -14.01 9.96
C ILE A 158 -4.34 -12.75 10.73
N VAL A 159 -4.80 -11.72 10.04
CA VAL A 159 -5.26 -10.48 10.70
C VAL A 159 -6.42 -10.74 11.63
N ALA A 160 -7.41 -11.55 11.20
CA ALA A 160 -8.52 -11.93 12.04
C ALA A 160 -8.08 -12.69 13.29
N ASN A 161 -7.05 -13.52 13.22
CA ASN A 161 -6.52 -14.22 14.40
C ASN A 161 -5.76 -13.28 15.34
N LEU A 162 -5.04 -12.30 14.81
CA LEU A 162 -4.21 -11.37 15.59
C LEU A 162 -5.02 -10.27 16.29
N VAL A 163 -6.13 -9.83 15.71
CA VAL A 163 -6.96 -8.78 16.29
C VAL A 163 -7.81 -9.37 17.42
N GLU A 164 -7.53 -8.99 18.68
CA GLU A 164 -8.26 -9.49 19.86
C GLU A 164 -9.69 -8.93 19.92
N ASP A 165 -9.82 -7.61 19.78
CA ASP A 165 -11.11 -6.90 19.80
C ASP A 165 -11.73 -6.87 18.40
N LYS A 166 -12.59 -7.85 18.10
CA LYS A 166 -13.22 -8.01 16.78
C LYS A 166 -14.13 -6.84 16.39
N SER A 167 -14.63 -6.07 17.34
CA SER A 167 -15.44 -4.87 17.05
C SER A 167 -14.66 -3.79 16.28
N LYS A 168 -13.33 -3.89 16.20
CA LYS A 168 -12.44 -2.99 15.46
C LYS A 168 -11.97 -3.55 14.13
N LEU A 169 -12.27 -4.82 13.85
CA LEU A 169 -11.89 -5.46 12.60
C LEU A 169 -12.97 -5.24 11.55
N TYR A 170 -12.53 -4.70 10.42
CA TYR A 170 -13.35 -4.45 9.25
C TYR A 170 -12.73 -5.12 8.03
N TYR A 171 -13.58 -5.49 7.12
CA TYR A 171 -13.22 -6.04 5.82
C TYR A 171 -13.57 -5.04 4.71
N PHE A 172 -12.77 -5.01 3.65
CA PHE A 172 -13.21 -4.36 2.42
C PHE A 172 -14.55 -4.96 1.97
N GLY A 173 -15.41 -4.12 1.46
CA GLY A 173 -16.73 -4.52 1.01
C GLY A 173 -16.72 -5.62 -0.05
N ASN A 174 -17.88 -6.16 -0.33
CA ASN A 174 -18.03 -7.22 -1.33
C ASN A 174 -17.52 -6.79 -2.71
N TYR A 175 -16.80 -7.69 -3.35
CA TYR A 175 -16.44 -7.55 -4.74
C TYR A 175 -17.52 -8.19 -5.60
N TYR A 176 -18.09 -7.39 -6.51
CA TYR A 176 -19.06 -7.86 -7.51
C TYR A 176 -18.45 -7.76 -8.90
N SER A 177 -18.56 -8.81 -9.70
CA SER A 177 -18.16 -8.77 -11.11
C SER A 177 -19.05 -7.81 -11.92
N LYS A 178 -18.59 -7.42 -13.11
CA LYS A 178 -19.38 -6.55 -14.03
C LYS A 178 -20.79 -7.08 -14.33
N ASN A 179 -20.99 -8.39 -14.28
CA ASN A 179 -22.28 -9.01 -14.56
C ASN A 179 -23.19 -9.03 -13.32
N GLU A 180 -22.61 -9.10 -12.14
CA GLU A 180 -23.34 -9.25 -10.87
C GLU A 180 -23.71 -7.92 -10.24
N ILE A 181 -22.86 -6.90 -10.38
CA ILE A 181 -22.99 -5.63 -9.66
C ILE A 181 -24.37 -4.96 -9.80
N ARG A 182 -25.04 -5.17 -10.95
CA ARG A 182 -26.37 -4.61 -11.20
C ARG A 182 -27.44 -5.11 -10.22
N ASN A 183 -27.25 -6.30 -9.67
CA ASN A 183 -28.17 -6.92 -8.73
C ASN A 183 -27.94 -6.47 -7.28
N HIS A 184 -26.85 -5.71 -7.05
CA HIS A 184 -26.37 -5.31 -5.72
C HIS A 184 -26.21 -3.80 -5.57
N TYR A 185 -26.82 -2.99 -6.46
CA TYR A 185 -26.67 -1.53 -6.38
C TYR A 185 -27.18 -0.91 -5.07
N ASP A 186 -28.13 -1.54 -4.42
CA ASP A 186 -28.68 -1.15 -3.12
C ASP A 186 -27.73 -1.42 -1.95
N GLU A 187 -26.74 -2.29 -2.14
CA GLU A 187 -25.69 -2.59 -1.15
C GLU A 187 -24.46 -1.70 -1.31
N LEU A 188 -24.35 -0.96 -2.42
CA LEU A 188 -23.16 -0.19 -2.77
C LEU A 188 -23.19 1.21 -2.17
N VAL A 189 -22.10 1.62 -1.56
CA VAL A 189 -21.92 2.95 -0.97
C VAL A 189 -21.11 3.83 -1.94
N PRO A 190 -21.72 4.86 -2.56
CA PRO A 190 -21.01 5.76 -3.46
C PRO A 190 -19.93 6.56 -2.73
N ILE A 191 -18.78 6.71 -3.36
CA ILE A 191 -17.66 7.51 -2.84
C ILE A 191 -17.86 9.00 -3.11
N LYS A 192 -17.23 9.83 -2.26
CA LYS A 192 -17.30 11.31 -2.36
C LYS A 192 -16.15 11.87 -3.22
N ASN A 193 -14.96 11.32 -3.10
CA ASN A 193 -13.73 11.84 -3.70
C ASN A 193 -13.33 11.12 -4.99
N LYS A 194 -14.32 10.67 -5.79
CA LYS A 194 -14.12 9.86 -7.00
C LYS A 194 -12.98 10.38 -7.89
N ASN A 195 -13.04 11.65 -8.30
CA ASN A 195 -12.05 12.21 -9.24
C ASN A 195 -10.63 12.17 -8.66
N LYS A 196 -10.48 12.40 -7.36
CA LYS A 196 -9.17 12.37 -6.69
C LYS A 196 -8.66 10.93 -6.57
N LYS A 197 -9.52 9.99 -6.19
CA LYS A 197 -9.21 8.54 -6.18
C LYS A 197 -8.72 8.07 -7.54
N LEU A 198 -9.48 8.36 -8.62
CA LEU A 198 -9.12 7.95 -9.98
C LEU A 198 -7.82 8.61 -10.46
N TYR A 199 -7.60 9.88 -10.13
CA TYR A 199 -6.33 10.56 -10.41
C TYR A 199 -5.14 9.84 -9.73
N LEU A 200 -5.25 9.51 -8.44
CA LEU A 200 -4.21 8.81 -7.70
C LEU A 200 -3.98 7.40 -8.25
N LEU A 201 -5.04 6.67 -8.58
CA LEU A 201 -4.94 5.34 -9.20
C LEU A 201 -4.20 5.42 -10.56
N GLY A 202 -4.42 6.49 -11.32
CA GLY A 202 -3.73 6.74 -12.58
C GLY A 202 -2.21 6.90 -12.45
N LEU A 203 -1.70 7.28 -11.27
CA LEU A 203 -0.25 7.40 -11.02
C LEU A 203 0.47 6.05 -11.05
N TYR A 204 -0.24 4.92 -10.90
CA TYR A 204 0.34 3.59 -11.08
C TYR A 204 0.66 3.27 -12.55
N ASN A 205 0.16 4.06 -13.52
CA ASN A 205 0.36 3.82 -14.97
C ASN A 205 -0.11 2.44 -15.44
N LYS A 206 -1.16 1.92 -14.82
CA LYS A 206 -1.73 0.59 -15.11
C LYS A 206 -3.16 0.77 -15.65
N GLU A 207 -3.30 1.05 -16.94
CA GLU A 207 -4.62 1.26 -17.57
C GLU A 207 -5.59 0.10 -17.33
N TYR A 208 -5.07 -1.12 -17.27
CA TYR A 208 -5.88 -2.32 -17.04
C TYR A 208 -6.63 -2.29 -15.68
N LEU A 209 -6.15 -1.56 -14.66
CA LEU A 209 -6.85 -1.44 -13.38
C LEU A 209 -8.21 -0.76 -13.54
N PHE A 210 -8.28 0.27 -14.39
CA PHE A 210 -9.54 0.95 -14.66
C PHE A 210 -10.55 0.03 -15.36
N ASP A 211 -10.09 -0.83 -16.25
CA ASP A 211 -10.97 -1.79 -16.93
C ASP A 211 -11.39 -2.93 -16.01
N ALA A 212 -10.41 -3.51 -15.27
CA ALA A 212 -10.66 -4.66 -14.41
C ALA A 212 -11.61 -4.34 -13.25
N TYR A 213 -11.47 -3.13 -12.66
CA TYR A 213 -12.20 -2.73 -11.46
C TYR A 213 -13.27 -1.65 -11.72
N SER A 214 -13.54 -1.30 -12.98
CA SER A 214 -14.45 -0.20 -13.37
C SER A 214 -15.80 -0.24 -12.64
N GLN A 215 -16.33 -1.42 -12.34
CA GLN A 215 -17.62 -1.59 -11.68
C GLN A 215 -17.62 -1.20 -10.21
N ILE A 216 -16.47 -1.28 -9.52
CA ILE A 216 -16.38 -1.01 -8.08
C ILE A 216 -15.65 0.30 -7.76
N LEU A 217 -14.96 0.94 -8.72
CA LEU A 217 -14.18 2.16 -8.45
C LEU A 217 -15.01 3.33 -7.93
N ASP A 218 -16.31 3.32 -8.16
CA ASP A 218 -17.25 4.35 -7.75
C ASP A 218 -17.83 4.12 -6.34
N TYR A 219 -17.51 2.99 -5.72
CA TYR A 219 -18.11 2.53 -4.49
C TYR A 219 -17.04 2.05 -3.51
N GLU A 220 -17.26 2.27 -2.24
CA GLU A 220 -16.45 1.73 -1.15
C GLU A 220 -17.34 1.46 0.06
N SER A 221 -17.10 0.36 0.72
CA SER A 221 -17.70 0.06 2.02
C SER A 221 -16.72 -0.75 2.85
N PHE A 222 -16.86 -0.63 4.17
CA PHE A 222 -16.23 -1.53 5.11
C PHE A 222 -17.33 -2.30 5.83
N ILE A 223 -17.17 -3.62 5.88
CA ILE A 223 -18.09 -4.54 6.55
C ILE A 223 -17.43 -4.96 7.84
N SER A 224 -18.12 -4.84 8.98
CA SER A 224 -17.56 -5.27 10.25
C SER A 224 -17.37 -6.79 10.30
N TYR A 225 -16.46 -7.24 11.17
CA TYR A 225 -16.23 -8.68 11.37
C TYR A 225 -17.51 -9.43 11.75
N GLU A 226 -18.39 -8.79 12.52
CA GLU A 226 -19.65 -9.35 13.00
C GLU A 226 -20.65 -9.49 11.86
N GLU A 227 -20.82 -8.43 11.05
CA GLU A 227 -21.72 -8.44 9.87
C GLU A 227 -21.30 -9.44 8.80
N TRP A 228 -19.98 -9.69 8.64
CA TRP A 228 -19.50 -10.69 7.66
C TRP A 228 -19.83 -12.13 8.07
N GLY A 229 -20.08 -12.38 9.33
CA GLY A 229 -20.34 -13.72 9.89
C GLY A 229 -21.82 -14.13 9.93
N GLU A 230 -22.72 -13.19 9.62
CA GLU A 230 -24.16 -13.43 9.52
C GLU A 230 -24.58 -13.80 8.08
#